data_51b351812ebf1fc69a21abdf2e679919
#
_entry.id   51b351812ebf1fc69a21abdf2e679919
#
_cell.length_a   1.000
_cell.length_b   1.000
_cell.length_c   1.000
_cell.angle_alpha   90.00
_cell.angle_beta   90.00
_cell.angle_gamma   90.00
#
_symmetry.space_group_name_H-M   'P 1'
#
loop_
_entity.id
_entity.type
_entity.pdbx_description
1 polymer ?
#
loop_
_entity_poly.entity_id
_entity_poly.type
_entity_poly.pdbx_seq_one_letter_code
_entity_poly.pdbx_strand_id
1 'polypeptide(L)' 'MTAPTPSEIRQARESAGLSTAEASALVHRTQRNWQQWESGARAMDAALWELFSLKSKAR' A
#
# COMPACT_ATOMS: atom_id res chain seq x y z
N MET A 1 -15.90 -0.59 -4.84
CA MET A 1 -14.45 -0.86 -4.83
C MET A 1 -14.11 -1.77 -3.67
N THR A 2 -13.37 -2.83 -3.94
CA THR A 2 -12.99 -3.80 -2.89
C THR A 2 -11.59 -3.49 -2.37
N ALA A 3 -11.37 -3.81 -1.10
CA ALA A 3 -10.05 -3.69 -0.51
C ALA A 3 -9.10 -4.69 -1.17
N PRO A 4 -7.82 -4.34 -1.36
CA PRO A 4 -6.86 -5.25 -1.95
C PRO A 4 -6.49 -6.37 -0.98
N THR A 5 -6.03 -7.49 -1.53
CA THR A 5 -5.48 -8.55 -0.72
C THR A 5 -4.05 -8.18 -0.28
N PRO A 6 -3.52 -8.80 0.80
CA PRO A 6 -2.13 -8.56 1.18
C PRO A 6 -1.14 -8.80 0.03
N SER A 7 -1.38 -9.82 -0.78
CA SER A 7 -0.54 -10.12 -1.93
C SER A 7 -0.56 -9.01 -2.97
N GLU A 8 -1.73 -8.46 -3.25
CA GLU A 8 -1.88 -7.34 -4.19
C GLU A 8 -1.14 -6.10 -3.71
N ILE A 9 -1.23 -5.82 -2.41
CA ILE A 9 -0.55 -4.66 -1.81
C ILE A 9 0.96 -4.80 -1.99
N ARG A 10 1.49 -5.98 -1.68
CA ARG A 10 2.91 -6.25 -1.80
C ARG A 10 3.39 -6.14 -3.25
N GLN A 11 2.65 -6.74 -4.17
CA GLN A 11 3.01 -6.71 -5.59
C GLN A 11 3.01 -5.28 -6.14
N ALA A 12 2.04 -4.48 -5.75
CA ALA A 12 1.97 -3.09 -6.21
C ALA A 12 3.16 -2.28 -5.68
N ARG A 13 3.53 -2.51 -4.43
CA ARG A 13 4.69 -1.84 -3.84
C ARG A 13 5.97 -2.23 -4.56
N GLU A 14 6.18 -3.52 -4.78
CA GLU A 14 7.38 -4.03 -5.44
C GLU A 14 7.46 -3.57 -6.89
N SER A 15 6.34 -3.54 -7.59
CA SER A 15 6.28 -3.06 -8.98
C SER A 15 6.65 -1.58 -9.07
N ALA A 16 6.34 -0.81 -8.05
CA ALA A 16 6.70 0.60 -8.00
C ALA A 16 8.14 0.84 -7.54
N GLY A 17 8.83 -0.21 -7.12
CA GLY A 17 10.21 -0.11 -6.65
C GLY A 17 10.34 0.56 -5.30
N LEU A 18 9.32 0.42 -4.44
CA LEU A 18 9.28 1.11 -3.15
C LEU A 18 9.54 0.16 -1.98
N SER A 19 10.19 0.68 -0.94
CA SER A 19 10.25 0.00 0.35
C SER A 19 8.91 0.18 1.07
N THR A 20 8.70 -0.57 2.16
CA THR A 20 7.49 -0.40 2.97
C THR A 20 7.42 1.01 3.57
N ALA A 21 8.58 1.56 3.96
CA ALA A 21 8.62 2.91 4.49
C ALA A 21 8.23 3.95 3.44
N GLU A 22 8.75 3.80 2.22
CA GLU A 22 8.44 4.72 1.13
C GLU A 22 6.98 4.62 0.72
N ALA A 23 6.46 3.40 0.62
CA ALA A 23 5.07 3.19 0.23
C ALA A 23 4.11 3.78 1.26
N SER A 24 4.37 3.57 2.54
CA SER A 24 3.51 4.10 3.61
C SER A 24 3.52 5.62 3.62
N ALA A 25 4.66 6.23 3.35
CA ALA A 25 4.77 7.69 3.31
C ALA A 25 3.90 8.28 2.19
N LEU A 26 3.75 7.60 1.08
CA LEU A 26 2.92 8.08 -0.03
C LEU A 26 1.46 8.25 0.38
N VAL A 27 0.98 7.42 1.29
CA VAL A 27 -0.43 7.45 1.72
C VAL A 27 -0.57 8.01 3.14
N HIS A 28 0.48 8.67 3.63
CA HIS A 28 0.47 9.36 4.93
C HIS A 28 0.19 8.40 6.10
N ARG A 29 0.76 7.20 6.03
CA ARG A 29 0.64 6.20 7.09
C ARG A 29 2.02 5.79 7.57
N THR A 30 2.07 5.11 8.73
CA THR A 30 3.33 4.62 9.27
C THR A 30 3.77 3.34 8.57
N GLN A 31 5.06 3.05 8.61
CA GLN A 31 5.60 1.81 8.07
C GLN A 31 4.95 0.60 8.73
N ARG A 32 4.74 0.66 10.04
CA ARG A 32 4.09 -0.43 10.77
C ARG A 32 2.69 -0.70 10.24
N ASN A 33 1.94 0.36 9.94
CA ASN A 33 0.60 0.23 9.40
C ASN A 33 0.62 -0.48 8.05
N TRP A 34 1.57 -0.09 7.19
CA TRP A 34 1.73 -0.74 5.89
C TRP A 34 2.06 -2.23 6.05
N GLN A 35 2.99 -2.55 6.96
CA GLN A 35 3.37 -3.93 7.21
C GLN A 35 2.18 -4.77 7.69
N GLN A 36 1.29 -4.20 8.47
CA GLN A 36 0.07 -4.88 8.91
C GLN A 36 -0.85 -5.21 7.73
N TRP A 37 -0.90 -4.34 6.73
CA TRP A 37 -1.67 -4.59 5.52
C TRP A 37 -1.07 -5.75 4.73
N GLU A 38 0.24 -5.78 4.59
CA GLU A 38 0.92 -6.84 3.83
C GLU A 38 0.92 -8.19 4.56
N SER A 39 0.84 -8.18 5.87
CA SER A 39 0.79 -9.41 6.66
C SER A 39 -0.62 -9.98 6.79
N GLY A 40 -1.64 -9.18 6.46
CA GLY A 40 -3.03 -9.58 6.63
C GLY A 40 -3.58 -9.29 8.02
N ALA A 41 -2.79 -8.68 8.90
CA ALA A 41 -3.26 -8.34 10.25
C ALA A 41 -4.36 -7.28 10.21
N ARG A 42 -4.33 -6.39 9.21
CA ARG A 42 -5.35 -5.39 9.00
C ARG A 42 -5.65 -5.26 7.51
N ALA A 43 -6.89 -4.98 7.18
CA ALA A 43 -7.29 -4.74 5.80
C ALA A 43 -6.94 -3.30 5.42
N MET A 44 -6.42 -3.11 4.20
CA MET A 44 -6.13 -1.78 3.69
C MET A 44 -7.43 -1.11 3.25
N ASP A 45 -7.59 0.16 3.63
CA ASP A 45 -8.72 0.97 3.21
C ASP A 45 -8.71 1.13 1.68
N ALA A 46 -9.85 0.91 1.04
CA ALA A 46 -9.96 1.03 -0.41
C ALA A 46 -9.59 2.43 -0.91
N ALA A 47 -9.91 3.46 -0.14
CA ALA A 47 -9.56 4.83 -0.51
C ALA A 47 -8.04 5.03 -0.50
N LEU A 48 -7.35 4.46 0.47
CA LEU A 48 -5.88 4.53 0.54
C LEU A 48 -5.24 3.71 -0.57
N TRP A 49 -5.86 2.59 -0.92
CA TRP A 49 -5.40 1.77 -2.04
C TRP A 49 -5.47 2.55 -3.36
N GLU A 50 -6.58 3.25 -3.57
CA GLU A 50 -6.75 4.09 -4.75
C GLU A 50 -5.71 5.22 -4.77
N LEU A 51 -5.51 5.87 -3.61
CA LEU A 51 -4.52 6.93 -3.49
C LEU A 51 -3.11 6.42 -3.81
N PHE A 52 -2.75 5.26 -3.28
CA PHE A 52 -1.45 4.67 -3.55
C PHE A 52 -1.28 4.37 -5.04
N SER A 53 -2.31 3.81 -5.66
CA SER A 53 -2.26 3.48 -7.09
C SER A 53 -2.04 4.73 -7.94
N LEU A 54 -2.74 5.81 -7.62
CA LEU A 54 -2.59 7.07 -8.35
C LEU A 54 -1.20 7.66 -8.16
N LYS A 55 -0.71 7.71 -6.92
CA LYS A 55 0.58 8.30 -6.63
C LYS A 55 1.74 7.48 -7.18
N SER A 56 1.64 6.17 -7.14
CA SER A 56 2.71 5.31 -7.65
C SER A 56 2.81 5.38 -9.16
N LYS A 57 1.71 5.61 -9.86
CA LYS A 57 1.72 5.80 -11.31
C LYS A 57 2.32 7.13 -11.72
N ALA A 58 2.23 8.13 -10.87
CA ALA A 58 2.72 9.47 -11.15
C ALA A 58 4.23 9.62 -10.98
N ARG A 59 4.90 8.61 -10.48
CA ARG A 59 6.35 8.64 -10.22
C ARG A 59 7.18 8.46 -11.49
#